data_2c986d3e4a2f48e3b097d928d3727549
#
_entry.id   2c986d3e4a2f48e3b097d928d3727549
#
_cell.length_a   1.000
_cell.length_b   1.000
_cell.length_c   1.000
_cell.angle_alpha   90.00
_cell.angle_beta   90.00
_cell.angle_gamma   90.00
#
_symmetry.space_group_name_H-M   'P 1'
#
loop_
_entity.id
_entity.type
_entity.pdbx_description
1 polymer ?
#
loop_
_entity_poly.entity_id
_entity_poly.type
_entity_poly.pdbx_seq_one_letter_code
_entity_poly.pdbx_strand_id
1 'polypeptide(L)'
;MHKIVLDGQTLRWYGAEPIIVSDSINQVRFEFIRLNGWENVVLTAQFTQSGTTYSVATQNDTVALPAEITAGALEISVFGSESSQISRFTVEPLSLIIRASGFVPDGVSPIPPTPDLYAQWVETVEEERKRLRPPLCTLLRHLVRLKKLNKLQKPLLKV
;
A
#
# COMPACT_ATOMS: atom_id res chain seq x y z
N MET A 1 -5.08 5.56 6.88
CA MET A 1 -4.32 5.21 8.09
C MET A 1 -5.25 5.33 9.28
N HIS A 2 -5.37 4.29 10.08
CA HIS A 2 -6.28 4.21 11.21
C HIS A 2 -5.49 4.39 12.51
N LYS A 3 -6.06 5.12 13.47
CA LYS A 3 -5.35 5.43 14.72
C LYS A 3 -5.91 4.61 15.87
N ILE A 4 -5.00 4.03 16.66
CA ILE A 4 -5.28 3.24 17.85
C ILE A 4 -4.58 3.90 19.04
N VAL A 5 -5.31 4.13 20.11
CA VAL A 5 -4.75 4.68 21.35
C VAL A 5 -4.30 3.53 22.23
N LEU A 6 -3.06 3.61 22.68
CA LEU A 6 -2.43 2.74 23.65
C LEU A 6 -2.43 3.47 25.00
N ASP A 7 -3.21 2.99 25.95
CA ASP A 7 -3.39 3.66 27.23
C ASP A 7 -3.34 2.63 28.38
N GLY A 8 -2.24 2.61 29.13
CA GLY A 8 -2.00 1.58 30.13
C GLY A 8 -2.05 0.17 29.51
N GLN A 9 -3.01 -0.65 29.91
CA GLN A 9 -3.19 -2.02 29.37
C GLN A 9 -4.36 -2.15 28.38
N THR A 10 -4.83 -1.02 27.84
CA THR A 10 -5.99 -1.01 26.92
C THR A 10 -5.62 -0.51 25.54
N LEU A 11 -6.30 -1.07 24.54
CA LEU A 11 -6.33 -0.59 23.16
C LEU A 11 -7.73 -0.07 22.84
N ARG A 12 -7.79 1.08 22.21
CA ARG A 12 -9.07 1.62 21.71
C ARG A 12 -8.88 2.41 20.42
N TRP A 13 -9.89 2.45 19.61
CA TRP A 13 -9.88 3.29 18.41
C TRP A 13 -9.83 4.77 18.78
N TYR A 14 -9.03 5.53 18.03
CA TYR A 14 -9.11 6.99 18.06
C TYR A 14 -10.25 7.42 17.14
N GLY A 15 -11.45 7.53 17.71
CA GLY A 15 -12.69 7.79 16.97
C GLY A 15 -13.50 6.53 16.68
N ALA A 16 -14.20 6.50 15.56
CA ALA A 16 -15.02 5.37 15.18
C ALA A 16 -14.17 4.17 14.72
N GLU A 17 -14.68 2.96 14.95
CA GLU A 17 -14.09 1.73 14.43
C GLU A 17 -14.04 1.79 12.89
N PRO A 18 -12.89 1.49 12.27
CA PRO A 18 -12.76 1.54 10.83
C PRO A 18 -13.46 0.36 10.14
N ILE A 19 -13.93 0.61 8.93
CA ILE A 19 -14.34 -0.46 8.01
C ILE A 19 -13.10 -0.86 7.21
N ILE A 20 -12.65 -2.10 7.38
CA ILE A 20 -11.51 -2.67 6.67
C ILE A 20 -12.00 -3.82 5.80
N VAL A 21 -11.46 -3.89 4.57
CA VAL A 21 -11.77 -4.92 3.59
C VAL A 21 -10.51 -5.74 3.33
N SER A 22 -10.66 -7.06 3.19
CA SER A 22 -9.55 -7.98 2.89
C SER A 22 -8.89 -7.66 1.54
N ASP A 23 -7.76 -8.28 1.28
CA ASP A 23 -7.00 -8.18 0.02
C ASP A 23 -6.48 -6.76 -0.31
N SER A 24 -6.53 -5.85 0.67
CA SER A 24 -5.98 -4.49 0.54
C SER A 24 -4.52 -4.45 0.97
N ILE A 25 -3.64 -5.13 0.22
CA ILE A 25 -2.22 -5.31 0.55
C ILE A 25 -1.51 -3.95 0.66
N ASN A 26 -0.82 -3.72 1.79
CA ASN A 26 -0.08 -2.49 2.11
C ASN A 26 -0.89 -1.19 2.14
N GLN A 27 -2.21 -1.24 1.98
CA GLN A 27 -3.07 -0.05 2.01
C GLN A 27 -3.57 0.25 3.42
N VAL A 28 -3.81 -0.79 4.21
CA VAL A 28 -4.29 -0.65 5.58
C VAL A 28 -3.11 -0.53 6.52
N ARG A 29 -3.05 0.60 7.22
CA ARG A 29 -2.02 0.88 8.21
C ARG A 29 -2.62 1.39 9.49
N PHE A 30 -2.02 0.99 10.62
CA PHE A 30 -2.38 1.44 11.95
C PHE A 30 -1.24 2.30 12.52
N GLU A 31 -1.61 3.41 13.14
CA GLU A 31 -0.72 4.29 13.89
C GLU A 31 -1.10 4.21 15.35
N PHE A 32 -0.13 3.93 16.22
CA PHE A 32 -0.33 3.84 17.66
C PHE A 32 -0.05 5.18 18.34
N ILE A 33 -1.04 5.74 19.02
CA ILE A 33 -0.89 6.90 19.87
C ILE A 33 -0.58 6.41 21.27
N ARG A 34 0.62 6.66 21.73
CA ARG A 34 1.12 6.18 23.01
C ARG A 34 0.74 7.10 24.16
N LEU A 35 0.19 6.54 25.21
CA LEU A 35 -0.12 7.22 26.47
C LEU A 35 0.34 6.35 27.65
N ASN A 36 0.55 6.99 28.81
CA ASN A 36 0.69 6.32 30.11
C ASN A 36 1.66 5.13 30.15
N GLY A 37 2.95 5.41 29.93
CA GLY A 37 4.04 4.44 30.13
C GLY A 37 4.52 3.73 28.86
N TRP A 38 3.96 4.07 27.70
CA TRP A 38 4.38 3.48 26.43
C TRP A 38 5.39 4.32 25.63
N GLU A 39 5.85 5.46 26.16
CA GLU A 39 6.62 6.48 25.44
C GLU A 39 7.98 5.99 24.96
N ASN A 40 8.67 5.16 25.79
CA ASN A 40 10.04 4.72 25.52
C ASN A 40 10.17 3.22 25.21
N VAL A 41 9.11 2.58 24.81
CA VAL A 41 9.04 1.14 24.60
C VAL A 41 9.11 0.82 23.10
N VAL A 42 9.89 -0.21 22.72
CA VAL A 42 9.84 -0.75 21.37
C VAL A 42 8.57 -1.57 21.20
N LEU A 43 7.72 -1.17 20.27
CA LEU A 43 6.42 -1.82 20.04
C LEU A 43 6.49 -2.93 18.99
N THR A 44 5.79 -4.01 19.29
CA THR A 44 5.47 -5.07 18.33
C THR A 44 3.96 -5.26 18.32
N ALA A 45 3.35 -5.12 17.16
CA ALA A 45 1.95 -5.40 16.97
C ALA A 45 1.75 -6.90 16.66
N GLN A 46 0.68 -7.46 17.18
CA GLN A 46 0.24 -8.82 16.88
C GLN A 46 -1.17 -8.80 16.31
N PHE A 47 -1.33 -9.56 15.24
CA PHE A 47 -2.59 -9.74 14.53
C PHE A 47 -2.97 -11.20 14.63
N THR A 48 -4.05 -11.53 15.33
CA THR A 48 -4.50 -12.90 15.52
C THR A 48 -5.79 -13.14 14.76
N GLN A 49 -5.79 -14.11 13.86
CA GLN A 49 -6.95 -14.53 13.11
C GLN A 49 -6.99 -16.04 13.00
N SER A 50 -8.15 -16.63 13.29
CA SER A 50 -8.38 -18.10 13.17
C SER A 50 -7.31 -18.95 13.87
N GLY A 51 -6.80 -18.47 15.02
CA GLY A 51 -5.77 -19.16 15.81
C GLY A 51 -4.33 -18.95 15.32
N THR A 52 -4.12 -18.22 14.23
CA THR A 52 -2.80 -17.84 13.74
C THR A 52 -2.45 -16.41 14.16
N THR A 53 -1.25 -16.20 14.70
CA THR A 53 -0.77 -14.88 15.14
C THR A 53 0.41 -14.42 14.28
N TYR A 54 0.31 -13.23 13.73
CA TYR A 54 1.34 -12.55 12.98
C TYR A 54 1.93 -11.42 13.82
N SER A 55 3.23 -11.48 14.10
CA SER A 55 3.93 -10.44 14.89
C SER A 55 4.72 -9.53 13.95
N VAL A 56 4.45 -8.24 13.99
CA VAL A 56 5.09 -7.24 13.15
C VAL A 56 5.67 -6.12 14.01
N ALA A 57 6.96 -5.85 13.85
CA ALA A 57 7.60 -4.72 14.52
C ALA A 57 7.08 -3.40 13.95
N THR A 58 6.78 -2.45 14.83
CA THR A 58 6.34 -1.12 14.38
C THR A 58 7.52 -0.29 13.90
N GLN A 59 7.25 0.57 12.91
CA GLN A 59 8.20 1.59 12.45
C GLN A 59 7.56 2.96 12.66
N ASN A 60 8.17 3.80 13.50
CA ASN A 60 7.61 5.11 13.89
C ASN A 60 6.13 4.99 14.32
N ASP A 61 5.87 4.05 15.21
CA ASP A 61 4.52 3.75 15.73
C ASP A 61 3.50 3.32 14.68
N THR A 62 3.95 2.99 13.50
CA THR A 62 3.08 2.57 12.39
C THR A 62 3.35 1.11 12.02
N VAL A 63 2.30 0.40 11.70
CA VAL A 63 2.35 -0.98 11.22
C VAL A 63 1.37 -1.18 10.07
N ALA A 64 1.76 -1.96 9.08
CA ALA A 64 0.85 -2.40 8.02
C ALA A 64 0.10 -3.65 8.46
N LEU A 65 -1.14 -3.81 8.02
CA LEU A 65 -1.87 -5.06 8.16
C LEU A 65 -1.16 -6.15 7.34
N PRO A 66 -0.84 -7.34 7.93
CA PRO A 66 -0.26 -8.44 7.18
C PRO A 66 -1.13 -8.87 5.99
N ALA A 67 -0.47 -9.21 4.87
CA ALA A 67 -1.16 -9.57 3.63
C ALA A 67 -1.94 -10.90 3.74
N GLU A 68 -1.59 -11.72 4.71
CA GLU A 68 -2.20 -13.02 4.99
C GLU A 68 -3.55 -12.91 5.71
N ILE A 69 -3.89 -11.73 6.22
CA ILE A 69 -5.17 -11.49 6.90
C ILE A 69 -6.31 -11.48 5.90
N THR A 70 -7.26 -12.38 6.10
CA THR A 70 -8.43 -12.57 5.26
C THR A 70 -9.69 -11.97 5.90
N ALA A 71 -10.86 -12.13 5.25
CA ALA A 71 -12.13 -11.72 5.84
C ALA A 71 -12.46 -12.56 7.08
N GLY A 72 -12.99 -11.89 8.11
CA GLY A 72 -13.38 -12.53 9.38
C GLY A 72 -12.99 -11.69 10.59
N ALA A 73 -13.15 -12.28 11.77
CA ALA A 73 -12.75 -11.65 13.02
C ALA A 73 -11.21 -11.56 13.12
N LEU A 74 -10.73 -10.42 13.50
CA LEU A 74 -9.33 -10.14 13.75
C LEU A 74 -9.15 -9.54 15.13
N GLU A 75 -8.15 -10.01 15.87
CA GLU A 75 -7.72 -9.42 17.12
C GLU A 75 -6.38 -8.72 16.91
N ILE A 76 -6.30 -7.48 17.36
CA ILE A 76 -5.08 -6.68 17.39
C ILE A 76 -4.62 -6.58 18.83
N SER A 77 -3.40 -6.96 19.10
CA SER A 77 -2.74 -6.70 20.37
C SER A 77 -1.37 -6.08 20.17
N VAL A 78 -0.81 -5.52 21.22
CA VAL A 78 0.51 -4.91 21.18
C VAL A 78 1.28 -5.35 22.42
N PHE A 79 2.52 -5.68 22.24
CA PHE A 79 3.44 -5.78 23.34
C PHE A 79 4.65 -4.89 23.13
N GLY A 80 5.23 -4.46 24.22
CA GLY A 80 6.41 -3.63 24.21
C GLY A 80 7.52 -4.21 25.07
N SER A 81 8.75 -3.90 24.71
CA SER A 81 9.92 -4.25 25.50
C SER A 81 10.80 -3.02 25.67
N GLU A 82 11.30 -2.83 26.87
CA GLU A 82 12.39 -1.89 27.15
C GLU A 82 13.73 -2.53 26.81
N SER A 83 14.60 -1.78 26.17
CA SER A 83 15.93 -2.26 25.77
C SER A 83 16.89 -2.53 26.94
N SER A 84 16.57 -2.02 28.13
CA SER A 84 17.45 -2.10 29.30
C SER A 84 17.00 -3.09 30.41
N GLN A 85 15.77 -3.59 30.33
CA GLN A 85 15.18 -4.49 31.32
C GLN A 85 14.31 -5.56 30.67
N ILE A 86 14.19 -6.72 31.35
CA ILE A 86 13.26 -7.79 30.94
C ILE A 86 11.84 -7.40 31.38
N SER A 87 11.36 -6.25 30.90
CA SER A 87 9.98 -5.84 31.13
C SER A 87 9.19 -6.00 29.81
N ARG A 88 8.05 -6.65 29.91
CA ARG A 88 7.10 -6.79 28.83
C ARG A 88 5.82 -6.06 29.19
N PHE A 89 5.46 -5.11 28.36
CA PHE A 89 4.17 -4.43 28.42
C PHE A 89 3.21 -5.16 27.47
N THR A 90 2.00 -5.45 27.94
CA THR A 90 0.94 -6.11 27.15
C THR A 90 -0.38 -5.39 27.33
N VAL A 91 -1.25 -5.53 26.35
CA VAL A 91 -2.57 -4.93 26.36
C VAL A 91 -3.65 -5.97 26.14
N GLU A 92 -4.88 -5.62 26.51
CA GLU A 92 -6.07 -6.38 26.11
C GLU A 92 -6.26 -6.27 24.60
N PRO A 93 -6.57 -7.39 23.89
CA PRO A 93 -6.77 -7.37 22.44
C PRO A 93 -7.94 -6.48 22.02
N LEU A 94 -7.77 -5.76 20.93
CA LEU A 94 -8.81 -4.98 20.26
C LEU A 94 -9.35 -5.80 19.08
N SER A 95 -10.63 -6.16 19.14
CA SER A 95 -11.28 -6.95 18.09
C SER A 95 -11.91 -6.07 17.02
N LEU A 96 -11.84 -6.52 15.76
CA LEU A 96 -12.57 -5.91 14.65
C LEU A 96 -12.95 -6.97 13.61
N ILE A 97 -13.86 -6.63 12.71
CA ILE A 97 -14.29 -7.51 11.62
C ILE A 97 -13.69 -7.01 10.30
N ILE A 98 -12.86 -7.84 9.67
CA ILE A 98 -12.43 -7.64 8.30
C ILE A 98 -13.53 -8.10 7.35
N ARG A 99 -14.01 -7.21 6.50
CA ARG A 99 -15.05 -7.53 5.51
C ARG A 99 -14.43 -8.22 4.30
N ALA A 100 -15.19 -9.10 3.65
CA ALA A 100 -14.76 -9.70 2.39
C ALA A 100 -14.62 -8.63 1.30
N SER A 101 -13.56 -8.75 0.50
CA SER A 101 -13.37 -7.93 -0.70
C SER A 101 -14.17 -8.51 -1.87
N GLY A 102 -14.37 -7.67 -2.90
CA GLY A 102 -14.84 -8.14 -4.21
C GLY A 102 -13.70 -8.63 -5.11
N PHE A 103 -12.47 -8.67 -4.59
CA PHE A 103 -11.31 -9.15 -5.34
C PHE A 103 -11.34 -10.67 -5.47
N VAL A 104 -11.17 -11.17 -6.68
CA VAL A 104 -11.02 -12.61 -6.95
C VAL A 104 -9.55 -12.83 -7.30
N PRO A 105 -8.79 -13.57 -6.45
CA PRO A 105 -7.38 -13.81 -6.73
C PRO A 105 -7.20 -14.66 -7.98
N ASP A 106 -6.07 -14.47 -8.66
CA ASP A 106 -5.66 -15.27 -9.82
C ASP A 106 -5.60 -16.76 -9.44
N GLY A 107 -6.19 -17.62 -10.27
CA GLY A 107 -6.26 -19.07 -10.04
C GLY A 107 -7.67 -19.60 -9.72
N VAL A 108 -8.60 -18.75 -9.30
CA VAL A 108 -10.03 -19.02 -9.47
C VAL A 108 -10.36 -18.56 -10.87
N SER A 109 -10.77 -19.46 -11.79
CA SER A 109 -11.13 -19.08 -13.16
C SER A 109 -12.03 -17.85 -13.11
N PRO A 110 -11.56 -16.65 -13.45
CA PRO A 110 -12.42 -15.49 -13.47
C PRO A 110 -13.51 -15.77 -14.49
N ILE A 111 -14.73 -15.42 -14.18
CA ILE A 111 -15.77 -15.30 -15.21
C ILE A 111 -15.17 -14.36 -16.24
N PRO A 112 -14.99 -14.79 -17.51
CA PRO A 112 -14.38 -13.91 -18.50
C PRO A 112 -15.16 -12.61 -18.52
N PRO A 113 -14.47 -11.46 -18.56
CA PRO A 113 -15.14 -10.17 -18.64
C PRO A 113 -16.12 -10.19 -19.81
N THR A 114 -17.28 -9.56 -19.63
CA THR A 114 -18.25 -9.43 -20.73
C THR A 114 -17.53 -8.86 -21.95
N PRO A 115 -17.87 -9.28 -23.17
CA PRO A 115 -17.22 -8.80 -24.39
C PRO A 115 -17.07 -7.28 -24.45
N ASP A 116 -18.05 -6.54 -23.93
CA ASP A 116 -18.03 -5.07 -23.85
C ASP A 116 -16.92 -4.53 -22.94
N LEU A 117 -16.67 -5.17 -21.81
CA LEU A 117 -15.61 -4.76 -20.89
C LEU A 117 -14.22 -5.07 -21.49
N TYR A 118 -14.09 -6.19 -22.16
CA TYR A 118 -12.87 -6.54 -22.87
C TYR A 118 -12.57 -5.58 -24.02
N ALA A 119 -13.60 -5.22 -24.78
CA ALA A 119 -13.49 -4.24 -25.88
C ALA A 119 -13.05 -2.87 -25.35
N GLN A 120 -13.62 -2.39 -24.24
CA GLN A 120 -13.22 -1.14 -23.59
C GLN A 120 -11.77 -1.17 -23.12
N TRP A 121 -11.30 -2.27 -22.57
CA TRP A 121 -9.91 -2.40 -22.15
C TRP A 121 -8.94 -2.39 -23.33
N VAL A 122 -9.27 -3.11 -24.40
CA VAL A 122 -8.46 -3.12 -25.62
C VAL A 122 -8.38 -1.71 -26.21
N GLU A 123 -9.49 -0.99 -26.29
CA GLU A 123 -9.54 0.39 -26.79
C GLU A 123 -8.69 1.33 -25.93
N THR A 124 -8.81 1.25 -24.61
CA THR A 124 -8.01 2.04 -23.67
C THR A 124 -6.51 1.77 -23.83
N VAL A 125 -6.11 0.52 -23.92
CA VAL A 125 -4.72 0.13 -24.13
C VAL A 125 -4.19 0.60 -25.48
N GLU A 126 -4.98 0.53 -26.53
CA GLU A 126 -4.60 1.02 -27.85
C GLU A 126 -4.47 2.55 -27.90
N GLU A 127 -5.34 3.28 -27.21
CA GLU A 127 -5.25 4.73 -27.11
C GLU A 127 -3.99 5.16 -26.35
N GLU A 128 -3.68 4.53 -25.22
CA GLU A 128 -2.44 4.79 -24.47
C GLU A 128 -1.21 4.42 -25.32
N ARG A 129 -1.24 3.33 -26.05
CA ARG A 129 -0.16 2.95 -26.97
C ARG A 129 0.04 3.98 -28.08
N LYS A 130 -1.03 4.59 -28.60
CA LYS A 130 -0.96 5.68 -29.58
C LYS A 130 -0.37 6.95 -28.99
N ARG A 131 -0.71 7.28 -27.73
CA ARG A 131 -0.15 8.41 -26.97
C ARG A 131 1.36 8.25 -26.73
N LEU A 132 1.79 7.05 -26.35
CA LEU A 132 3.19 6.76 -26.04
C LEU A 132 4.09 6.61 -27.26
N ARG A 133 3.53 6.44 -28.46
CA ARG A 133 4.27 6.45 -29.72
C ARG A 133 4.04 7.77 -30.44
N PRO A 134 4.91 8.78 -30.26
CA PRO A 134 4.87 9.95 -31.13
C PRO A 134 5.02 9.46 -32.57
N PRO A 135 4.19 9.93 -33.52
CA PRO A 135 4.25 9.45 -34.89
C PRO A 135 5.67 9.64 -35.39
N LEU A 136 6.26 8.57 -35.92
CA LEU A 136 7.62 8.55 -36.50
C LEU A 136 7.86 9.74 -37.45
N CYS A 137 6.79 10.25 -38.07
CA CYS A 137 6.75 11.44 -38.89
C CYS A 137 7.19 12.71 -38.12
N THR A 138 6.87 12.82 -36.82
CA THR A 138 7.25 13.99 -36.01
C THR A 138 8.73 13.93 -35.63
N LEU A 139 9.25 12.75 -35.29
CA LEU A 139 10.69 12.53 -35.04
C LEU A 139 11.54 12.74 -36.29
N LEU A 140 11.07 12.25 -37.45
CA LEU A 140 11.75 12.47 -38.73
C LEU A 140 11.78 13.95 -39.11
N ARG A 141 10.69 14.71 -38.90
CA ARG A 141 10.67 16.16 -39.13
C ARG A 141 11.65 16.90 -38.22
N HIS A 142 11.77 16.51 -36.95
CA HIS A 142 12.75 17.09 -36.03
C HIS A 142 14.18 16.76 -36.45
N LEU A 143 14.48 15.53 -36.85
CA LEU A 143 15.80 15.13 -37.34
C LEU A 143 16.21 15.85 -38.63
N VAL A 144 15.26 16.02 -39.54
CA VAL A 144 15.50 16.79 -40.78
C VAL A 144 15.77 18.27 -40.48
N ARG A 145 15.05 18.85 -39.51
CA ARG A 145 15.24 20.25 -39.08
C ARG A 145 16.62 20.47 -38.41
N LEU A 146 17.04 19.54 -37.57
CA LEU A 146 18.38 19.56 -36.94
C LEU A 146 19.50 19.38 -37.95
N LYS A 147 19.35 18.50 -38.96
CA LYS A 147 20.34 18.37 -40.05
C LYS A 147 20.47 19.64 -40.91
N LYS A 148 19.37 20.37 -41.12
CA LYS A 148 19.37 21.65 -41.86
C LYS A 148 20.08 22.76 -41.07
N LEU A 149 19.87 22.84 -39.75
CA LEU A 149 20.53 23.80 -38.87
C LEU A 149 22.02 23.53 -38.78
N ASN A 150 22.43 22.27 -38.69
CA ASN A 150 23.87 21.92 -38.65
C ASN A 150 24.63 22.20 -39.97
N LYS A 151 23.90 22.17 -41.11
CA LYS A 151 24.47 22.58 -42.41
C LYS A 151 24.68 24.08 -42.53
N LEU A 152 23.87 24.89 -41.85
CA LEU A 152 23.98 26.37 -41.87
C LEU A 152 25.08 26.92 -40.95
N GLN A 153 25.52 26.14 -39.97
CA GLN A 153 26.57 26.53 -39.04
C GLN A 153 28.01 26.20 -39.53
N LYS A 154 28.15 25.42 -40.60
CA LYS A 154 29.50 25.06 -41.13
C LYS A 154 30.27 26.12 -41.90
N PRO A 155 29.70 27.24 -42.40
CA PRO A 155 30.50 28.24 -43.15
C PRO A 155 31.26 29.29 -42.29
N LEU A 156 31.07 29.34 -40.95
CA LEU A 156 31.63 30.40 -40.12
C LEU A 156 32.98 30.06 -39.42
N LEU A 157 33.59 28.93 -39.74
CA LEU A 157 34.89 28.53 -39.18
C LEU A 157 36.01 28.42 -40.26
N LYS A 158 36.03 29.36 -41.19
CA LYS A 158 37.21 29.57 -42.08
C LYS A 158 37.47 31.07 -42.21
N VAL A 159 38.16 31.63 -41.23
CA VAL A 159 39.10 32.75 -41.36
C VAL A 159 40.19 32.53 -40.32
#